data_6bbcb4522215cb6562d5f20db374c544
#
_entry.id   6bbcb4522215cb6562d5f20db374c544
#
_cell.length_a   1.000
_cell.length_b   1.000
_cell.length_c   1.000
_cell.angle_alpha   90.00
_cell.angle_beta   90.00
_cell.angle_gamma   90.00
#
_symmetry.space_group_name_H-M   'P 1'
#
loop_
_entity.id
_entity.type
_entity.pdbx_description
1 polymer ?
#
loop_
_entity_poly.entity_id
_entity_poly.type
_entity_poly.pdbx_seq_one_letter_code
_entity_poly.pdbx_strand_id
1 'polypeptide(L)'
;VSEAKSRKVRRVSNHDTPPFTRARAAAGALFCDAEGRVLLVQPVYKRQREIPGGIVEPGETPYQACVREVREELGIEPPIGRLLVADWAPRPDEGDKILFVFDGGEIDGALLKQIKFADNELSAYGFYPADELDDLLIERLARRVKAAVTARELGETVYLEHGRAVVPE
;
A
#
# COMPACT_ATOMS: atom_id res chain seq x y z
N VAL A 1 43.23 -4.63 34.48
CA VAL A 1 42.04 -4.07 35.15
C VAL A 1 41.15 -3.48 34.07
N SER A 2 40.11 -4.22 33.73
CA SER A 2 39.18 -3.85 32.65
C SER A 2 37.91 -3.28 33.26
N GLU A 3 37.63 -2.01 33.05
CA GLU A 3 36.41 -1.37 33.46
C GLU A 3 35.28 -1.72 32.45
N ALA A 4 34.32 -2.52 32.90
CA ALA A 4 33.09 -2.81 32.19
C ALA A 4 32.17 -1.57 32.22
N LYS A 5 32.01 -0.88 31.10
CA LYS A 5 31.02 0.19 30.92
C LYS A 5 29.61 -0.40 30.95
N SER A 6 28.95 -0.26 32.10
CA SER A 6 27.53 -0.55 32.26
C SER A 6 26.65 0.33 31.31
N ARG A 7 26.03 -0.31 30.32
CA ARG A 7 24.99 0.30 29.49
C ARG A 7 23.74 0.48 30.33
N LYS A 8 23.49 1.71 30.80
CA LYS A 8 22.20 2.10 31.40
C LYS A 8 21.09 1.92 30.37
N VAL A 9 20.28 0.89 30.53
CA VAL A 9 18.99 0.77 29.83
C VAL A 9 18.12 1.93 30.30
N ARG A 10 17.83 2.89 29.44
CA ARG A 10 16.87 3.96 29.68
C ARG A 10 15.49 3.30 29.88
N ARG A 11 15.00 3.28 31.11
CA ARG A 11 13.59 2.99 31.37
C ARG A 11 12.78 4.10 30.70
N VAL A 12 12.02 3.76 29.68
CA VAL A 12 10.99 4.65 29.11
C VAL A 12 9.98 4.89 30.22
N SER A 13 9.87 6.13 30.68
CA SER A 13 8.88 6.51 31.69
C SER A 13 7.50 6.48 31.05
N ASN A 14 6.49 6.02 31.81
CA ASN A 14 5.08 5.98 31.38
C ASN A 14 4.48 7.35 30.99
N HIS A 15 5.27 8.43 31.03
CA HIS A 15 4.86 9.81 30.69
C HIS A 15 5.10 10.15 29.21
N ASP A 16 5.77 9.27 28.43
CA ASP A 16 6.11 9.54 27.00
C ASP A 16 5.09 8.93 26.02
N THR A 17 4.03 8.28 26.51
CA THR A 17 2.96 7.81 25.62
C THR A 17 2.11 9.01 25.20
N PRO A 18 2.04 9.35 23.91
CA PRO A 18 1.22 10.47 23.46
C PRO A 18 -0.25 10.20 23.81
N PRO A 19 -1.04 11.26 24.14
CA PRO A 19 -2.44 11.12 24.53
C PRO A 19 -3.38 10.72 23.37
N PHE A 20 -2.82 10.44 22.20
CA PHE A 20 -3.53 10.06 20.99
C PHE A 20 -2.76 8.98 20.23
N THR A 21 -3.49 8.16 19.50
CA THR A 21 -2.92 7.15 18.60
C THR A 21 -2.06 7.80 17.52
N ARG A 22 -0.91 7.19 17.24
CA ARG A 22 -0.05 7.52 16.10
C ARG A 22 0.02 6.32 15.20
N ALA A 23 -0.51 6.45 13.99
CA ALA A 23 -0.45 5.42 12.98
C ALA A 23 0.48 5.84 11.84
N ARG A 24 1.27 4.89 11.35
CA ARG A 24 1.95 5.06 10.07
C ARG A 24 0.93 4.96 8.95
N ALA A 25 1.07 5.80 7.94
CA ALA A 25 0.21 5.75 6.75
C ALA A 25 1.00 5.23 5.55
N ALA A 26 0.32 4.48 4.68
CA ALA A 26 0.82 4.12 3.36
C ALA A 26 -0.31 4.27 2.35
N ALA A 27 0.04 4.52 1.09
CA ALA A 27 -0.92 4.73 0.03
C ALA A 27 -0.46 4.05 -1.26
N GLY A 28 -1.39 3.47 -2.01
CA GLY A 28 -1.12 2.84 -3.29
C GLY A 28 -2.26 3.02 -4.27
N ALA A 29 -2.01 2.69 -5.53
CA ALA A 29 -2.95 2.78 -6.62
C ALA A 29 -3.41 1.40 -7.10
N LEU A 30 -4.71 1.24 -7.29
CA LEU A 30 -5.29 0.12 -8.02
C LEU A 30 -5.41 0.48 -9.50
N PHE A 31 -4.55 -0.08 -10.32
CA PHE A 31 -4.66 -0.02 -11.77
C PHE A 31 -5.26 -1.30 -12.33
N CYS A 32 -6.06 -1.17 -13.37
CA CYS A 32 -6.59 -2.31 -14.12
C CYS A 32 -6.29 -2.17 -15.61
N ASP A 33 -6.37 -3.27 -16.35
CA ASP A 33 -6.46 -3.24 -17.80
C ASP A 33 -7.93 -3.26 -18.28
N ALA A 34 -8.13 -3.28 -19.60
CA ALA A 34 -9.46 -3.31 -20.22
C ALA A 34 -10.28 -4.56 -19.86
N GLU A 35 -9.63 -5.66 -19.47
CA GLU A 35 -10.25 -6.89 -19.01
C GLU A 35 -10.52 -6.91 -17.50
N GLY A 36 -10.22 -5.82 -16.78
CA GLY A 36 -10.40 -5.69 -15.34
C GLY A 36 -9.34 -6.43 -14.49
N ARG A 37 -8.24 -6.90 -15.11
CA ARG A 37 -7.14 -7.53 -14.40
C ARG A 37 -6.31 -6.48 -13.70
N VAL A 38 -5.86 -6.78 -12.49
CA VAL A 38 -5.11 -5.86 -11.63
C VAL A 38 -3.65 -5.83 -12.00
N LEU A 39 -3.09 -4.62 -12.14
CA LEU A 39 -1.65 -4.42 -12.26
C LEU A 39 -0.97 -4.73 -10.93
N LEU A 40 -0.06 -5.69 -10.95
CA LEU A 40 0.85 -5.95 -9.84
C LEU A 40 2.29 -5.71 -10.28
N VAL A 41 3.10 -5.21 -9.34
CA VAL A 41 4.54 -5.01 -9.50
C VAL A 41 5.33 -6.06 -8.74
N GLN A 42 6.55 -6.36 -9.22
CA GLN A 42 7.46 -7.31 -8.60
C GLN A 42 8.64 -6.57 -7.97
N PRO A 43 8.66 -6.41 -6.62
CA PRO A 43 9.84 -5.90 -5.93
C PRO A 43 11.04 -6.84 -6.08
N VAL A 44 12.26 -6.29 -6.21
CA VAL A 44 13.49 -7.07 -6.37
C VAL A 44 13.90 -7.81 -5.07
N TYR A 45 13.45 -7.32 -3.91
CA TYR A 45 13.86 -7.77 -2.58
C TYR A 45 12.94 -8.81 -1.93
N LYS A 46 11.80 -9.17 -2.57
CA LYS A 46 10.86 -10.18 -2.06
C LYS A 46 10.14 -10.93 -3.19
N ARG A 47 9.60 -12.08 -2.83
CA ARG A 47 8.90 -12.96 -3.79
C ARG A 47 7.47 -12.52 -4.07
N GLN A 48 6.78 -11.99 -3.07
CA GLN A 48 5.40 -11.53 -3.19
C GLN A 48 5.33 -10.25 -4.00
N ARG A 49 4.31 -10.18 -4.84
CA ARG A 49 3.99 -8.97 -5.59
C ARG A 49 3.28 -7.95 -4.72
N GLU A 50 3.17 -6.73 -5.24
CA GLU A 50 2.47 -5.61 -4.62
C GLU A 50 1.67 -4.83 -5.66
N ILE A 51 0.79 -3.95 -5.20
CA ILE A 51 0.30 -2.82 -6.01
C ILE A 51 1.31 -1.67 -5.90
N PRO A 52 1.39 -0.77 -6.90
CA PRO A 52 2.23 0.42 -6.81
C PRO A 52 1.85 1.27 -5.60
N GLY A 53 2.86 1.71 -4.82
CA GLY A 53 2.63 2.54 -3.65
C GLY A 53 3.64 2.33 -2.53
N GLY A 54 3.59 3.22 -1.53
CA GLY A 54 4.55 3.21 -0.42
C GLY A 54 4.09 4.01 0.79
N ILE A 55 5.05 4.39 1.61
CA ILE A 55 4.83 5.09 2.87
C ILE A 55 4.51 6.57 2.60
N VAL A 56 3.55 7.12 3.34
CA VAL A 56 3.27 8.55 3.37
C VAL A 56 4.38 9.25 4.14
N GLU A 57 5.08 10.18 3.49
CA GLU A 57 6.17 10.93 4.08
C GLU A 57 5.67 12.13 4.92
N PRO A 58 6.51 12.65 5.84
CA PRO A 58 6.14 13.83 6.61
C PRO A 58 5.82 15.03 5.71
N GLY A 59 4.63 15.61 5.89
CA GLY A 59 4.19 16.81 5.17
C GLY A 59 3.40 16.52 3.89
N GLU A 60 3.28 15.27 3.46
CA GLU A 60 2.39 14.91 2.34
C GLU A 60 1.07 14.28 2.82
N THR A 61 0.07 14.34 1.98
CA THR A 61 -1.19 13.61 2.18
C THR A 61 -1.09 12.19 1.60
N PRO A 62 -1.95 11.23 2.01
CA PRO A 62 -1.98 9.89 1.39
C PRO A 62 -2.18 9.94 -0.14
N TYR A 63 -2.96 10.90 -0.64
CA TYR A 63 -3.14 11.08 -2.08
C TYR A 63 -1.83 11.52 -2.77
N GLN A 64 -1.11 12.47 -2.19
CA GLN A 64 0.18 12.94 -2.71
C GLN A 64 1.22 11.83 -2.69
N ALA A 65 1.27 11.03 -1.61
CA ALA A 65 2.12 9.86 -1.54
C ALA A 65 1.83 8.86 -2.67
N CYS A 66 0.55 8.55 -2.91
CA CYS A 66 0.14 7.66 -3.99
C CYS A 66 0.63 8.17 -5.36
N VAL A 67 0.44 9.46 -5.66
CA VAL A 67 0.91 10.07 -6.92
C VAL A 67 2.43 10.01 -7.04
N ARG A 68 3.17 10.33 -5.98
CA ARG A 68 4.63 10.28 -5.95
C ARG A 68 5.14 8.87 -6.20
N GLU A 69 4.61 7.89 -5.47
CA GLU A 69 5.04 6.48 -5.58
C GLU A 69 4.77 5.92 -6.98
N VAL A 70 3.61 6.19 -7.58
CA VAL A 70 3.30 5.78 -8.97
C VAL A 70 4.33 6.36 -9.95
N ARG A 71 4.69 7.63 -9.78
CA ARG A 71 5.71 8.27 -10.62
C ARG A 71 7.10 7.66 -10.40
N GLU A 72 7.49 7.42 -9.15
CA GLU A 72 8.80 6.88 -8.80
C GLU A 72 8.95 5.43 -9.22
N GLU A 73 7.94 4.60 -8.98
CA GLU A 73 7.97 3.18 -9.28
C GLU A 73 7.73 2.84 -10.76
N LEU A 74 6.78 3.53 -11.40
CA LEU A 74 6.37 3.21 -12.78
C LEU A 74 6.82 4.23 -13.82
N GLY A 75 7.30 5.41 -13.41
CA GLY A 75 7.70 6.48 -14.32
C GLY A 75 6.54 7.11 -15.09
N ILE A 76 5.31 6.97 -14.62
CA ILE A 76 4.10 7.51 -15.25
C ILE A 76 3.34 8.43 -14.27
N GLU A 77 2.55 9.35 -14.82
CA GLU A 77 1.74 10.29 -14.05
C GLU A 77 0.27 10.30 -14.55
N PRO A 78 -0.46 9.17 -14.46
CA PRO A 78 -1.87 9.18 -14.79
C PRO A 78 -2.67 9.93 -13.72
N PRO A 79 -3.87 10.43 -14.05
CA PRO A 79 -4.76 11.00 -13.06
C PRO A 79 -5.16 9.91 -12.04
N ILE A 80 -4.84 10.13 -10.77
CA ILE A 80 -5.29 9.27 -9.69
C ILE A 80 -6.70 9.70 -9.28
N GLY A 81 -7.60 8.75 -9.21
CA GLY A 81 -9.01 8.95 -8.90
C GLY A 81 -9.31 8.94 -7.40
N ARG A 82 -10.54 8.56 -7.08
CA ARG A 82 -11.07 8.57 -5.73
C ARG A 82 -10.44 7.52 -4.83
N LEU A 83 -10.62 7.69 -3.53
CA LEU A 83 -10.32 6.65 -2.54
C LEU A 83 -11.26 5.46 -2.72
N LEU A 84 -10.70 4.25 -2.78
CA LEU A 84 -11.42 2.98 -2.82
C LEU A 84 -11.47 2.32 -1.46
N VAL A 85 -10.34 2.30 -0.75
CA VAL A 85 -10.18 1.59 0.53
C VAL A 85 -9.40 2.43 1.53
N ALA A 86 -9.90 2.46 2.78
CA ALA A 86 -9.13 2.81 3.96
C ALA A 86 -9.10 1.58 4.88
N ASP A 87 -7.91 1.01 5.14
CA ASP A 87 -7.73 -0.23 5.90
C ASP A 87 -6.89 0.00 7.15
N TRP A 88 -7.51 -0.17 8.32
CA TRP A 88 -6.81 -0.18 9.59
C TRP A 88 -6.14 -1.54 9.80
N ALA A 89 -4.81 -1.58 9.72
CA ALA A 89 -4.07 -2.83 9.68
C ALA A 89 -2.80 -2.79 10.55
N PRO A 90 -2.94 -2.63 11.89
CA PRO A 90 -1.81 -2.64 12.80
C PRO A 90 -1.05 -3.97 12.76
N ARG A 91 0.22 -3.92 13.13
CA ARG A 91 1.08 -5.11 13.31
C ARG A 91 1.78 -5.04 14.67
N PRO A 92 1.94 -6.18 15.35
CA PRO A 92 2.64 -6.24 16.63
C PRO A 92 4.08 -5.70 16.57
N ASP A 93 4.76 -5.92 15.45
CA ASP A 93 6.15 -5.54 15.19
C ASP A 93 6.31 -4.13 14.60
N GLU A 94 5.24 -3.57 14.03
CA GLU A 94 5.26 -2.29 13.31
C GLU A 94 4.40 -1.20 13.96
N GLY A 95 3.51 -1.55 14.88
CA GLY A 95 2.54 -0.66 15.52
C GLY A 95 1.33 -0.36 14.63
N ASP A 96 0.62 0.71 14.97
CA ASP A 96 -0.58 1.13 14.27
C ASP A 96 -0.29 1.58 12.84
N LYS A 97 -1.14 1.16 11.90
CA LYS A 97 -0.97 1.46 10.47
C LYS A 97 -2.31 1.61 9.79
N ILE A 98 -2.43 2.62 8.95
CA ILE A 98 -3.56 2.83 8.06
C ILE A 98 -3.08 2.80 6.60
N LEU A 99 -3.81 2.10 5.74
CA LEU A 99 -3.45 1.87 4.35
C LEU A 99 -4.57 2.37 3.46
N PHE A 100 -4.21 3.22 2.50
CA PHE A 100 -5.13 3.82 1.54
C PHE A 100 -4.90 3.22 0.16
N VAL A 101 -5.98 2.86 -0.55
CA VAL A 101 -5.94 2.44 -1.95
C VAL A 101 -6.78 3.39 -2.76
N PHE A 102 -6.16 4.05 -3.72
CA PHE A 102 -6.83 4.97 -4.66
C PHE A 102 -7.07 4.30 -6.00
N ASP A 103 -8.07 4.77 -6.73
CA ASP A 103 -8.35 4.34 -8.11
C ASP A 103 -7.28 4.91 -9.05
N GLY A 104 -6.42 4.07 -9.57
CA GLY A 104 -5.43 4.42 -10.58
C GLY A 104 -6.00 4.49 -12.00
N GLY A 105 -7.23 3.99 -12.17
CA GLY A 105 -7.87 3.91 -13.47
C GLY A 105 -7.41 2.73 -14.31
N GLU A 106 -7.66 2.84 -15.61
CA GLU A 106 -7.25 1.85 -16.60
C GLU A 106 -5.92 2.24 -17.22
N ILE A 107 -5.00 1.27 -17.31
CA ILE A 107 -3.75 1.43 -18.07
C ILE A 107 -3.98 0.90 -19.48
N ASP A 108 -4.08 1.79 -20.43
CA ASP A 108 -4.14 1.47 -21.84
C ASP A 108 -2.77 1.16 -22.45
N GLY A 109 -2.75 0.70 -23.70
CA GLY A 109 -1.53 0.36 -24.39
C GLY A 109 -0.57 1.54 -24.63
N ALA A 110 -1.06 2.79 -24.59
CA ALA A 110 -0.22 3.99 -24.74
C ALA A 110 0.50 4.32 -23.43
N LEU A 111 -0.21 4.25 -22.30
CA LEU A 111 0.34 4.46 -20.97
C LEU A 111 1.29 3.31 -20.60
N LEU A 112 0.94 2.07 -20.95
CA LEU A 112 1.75 0.89 -20.69
C LEU A 112 3.17 1.01 -21.32
N LYS A 113 3.28 1.57 -22.51
CA LYS A 113 4.58 1.80 -23.19
C LYS A 113 5.45 2.86 -22.50
N GLN A 114 4.88 3.67 -21.64
CA GLN A 114 5.59 4.71 -20.89
C GLN A 114 6.18 4.19 -19.59
N ILE A 115 5.71 3.03 -19.08
CA ILE A 115 6.21 2.45 -17.84
C ILE A 115 7.71 2.21 -17.94
N LYS A 116 8.44 2.83 -17.01
CA LYS A 116 9.91 2.69 -16.86
C LYS A 116 10.21 2.61 -15.38
N PHE A 117 10.79 1.53 -14.95
CA PHE A 117 11.30 1.41 -13.58
C PHE A 117 12.50 2.36 -13.42
N ALA A 118 12.34 3.37 -12.58
CA ALA A 118 13.36 4.42 -12.39
C ALA A 118 14.50 3.93 -11.48
N ASP A 119 14.16 3.21 -10.43
CA ASP A 119 15.08 2.70 -9.42
C ASP A 119 15.09 1.17 -9.44
N ASN A 120 16.19 0.56 -8.98
CA ASN A 120 16.32 -0.90 -8.94
C ASN A 120 15.41 -1.58 -7.89
N GLU A 121 14.26 -0.99 -7.59
CA GLU A 121 13.29 -1.50 -6.61
C GLU A 121 12.31 -2.49 -7.22
N LEU A 122 11.93 -2.27 -8.49
CA LEU A 122 11.02 -3.14 -9.23
C LEU A 122 11.74 -3.83 -10.39
N SER A 123 11.38 -5.09 -10.63
CA SER A 123 11.96 -5.91 -11.71
C SER A 123 10.97 -6.23 -12.83
N ALA A 124 9.67 -6.20 -12.54
CA ALA A 124 8.63 -6.55 -13.50
C ALA A 124 7.27 -6.02 -13.05
N TYR A 125 6.32 -5.97 -13.98
CA TYR A 125 4.90 -5.84 -13.71
C TYR A 125 4.10 -6.87 -14.53
N GLY A 126 2.85 -7.07 -14.16
CA GLY A 126 1.91 -7.91 -14.90
C GLY A 126 0.48 -7.67 -14.47
N PHE A 127 -0.47 -8.08 -15.31
CA PHE A 127 -1.89 -7.99 -15.04
C PHE A 127 -2.45 -9.36 -14.65
N TYR A 128 -3.19 -9.41 -13.56
CA TYR A 128 -3.68 -10.66 -12.97
C TYR A 128 -5.15 -10.54 -12.61
N PRO A 129 -5.97 -11.57 -12.89
CA PRO A 129 -7.36 -11.59 -12.50
C PRO A 129 -7.49 -11.67 -10.96
N ALA A 130 -8.62 -11.21 -10.43
CA ALA A 130 -8.82 -11.06 -8.98
C ALA A 130 -8.79 -12.40 -8.22
N ASP A 131 -9.10 -13.51 -8.87
CA ASP A 131 -9.06 -14.87 -8.30
C ASP A 131 -7.63 -15.44 -8.15
N GLU A 132 -6.64 -14.91 -8.87
CA GLU A 132 -5.24 -15.30 -8.73
C GLU A 132 -4.48 -14.51 -7.63
N LEU A 133 -5.07 -13.46 -7.08
CA LEU A 133 -4.37 -12.55 -6.15
C LEU A 133 -3.92 -13.22 -4.84
N ASP A 134 -4.60 -14.27 -4.39
CA ASP A 134 -4.23 -14.99 -3.15
C ASP A 134 -2.89 -15.71 -3.26
N ASP A 135 -2.52 -16.17 -4.46
CA ASP A 135 -1.25 -16.87 -4.72
C ASP A 135 -0.07 -15.90 -4.93
N LEU A 136 -0.36 -14.66 -5.30
CA LEU A 136 0.63 -13.67 -5.71
C LEU A 136 0.97 -12.64 -4.62
N LEU A 137 0.01 -12.33 -3.75
CA LEU A 137 0.09 -11.33 -2.71
C LEU A 137 0.14 -11.96 -1.32
N ILE A 138 0.63 -11.24 -0.34
CA ILE A 138 0.39 -11.63 1.06
C ILE A 138 -1.12 -11.55 1.35
N GLU A 139 -1.63 -12.47 2.14
CA GLU A 139 -3.06 -12.68 2.39
C GLU A 139 -3.87 -11.38 2.68
N ARG A 140 -3.36 -10.53 3.58
CA ARG A 140 -4.04 -9.27 3.92
C ARG A 140 -4.05 -8.24 2.78
N LEU A 141 -3.01 -8.25 1.91
CA LEU A 141 -2.97 -7.39 0.73
C LEU A 141 -3.92 -7.92 -0.33
N ALA A 142 -3.99 -9.24 -0.53
CA ALA A 142 -4.94 -9.86 -1.45
C ALA A 142 -6.38 -9.50 -1.08
N ARG A 143 -6.76 -9.60 0.20
CA ARG A 143 -8.10 -9.18 0.68
C ARG A 143 -8.37 -7.71 0.39
N ARG A 144 -7.41 -6.82 0.70
CA ARG A 144 -7.54 -5.37 0.49
C ARG A 144 -7.69 -5.03 -0.99
N VAL A 145 -6.89 -5.64 -1.86
CA VAL A 145 -6.96 -5.41 -3.31
C VAL A 145 -8.27 -5.92 -3.90
N LYS A 146 -8.74 -7.10 -3.50
CA LYS A 146 -10.05 -7.62 -3.90
C LYS A 146 -11.20 -6.69 -3.46
N ALA A 147 -11.14 -6.18 -2.23
CA ALA A 147 -12.12 -5.19 -1.76
C ALA A 147 -12.04 -3.88 -2.56
N ALA A 148 -10.84 -3.45 -2.96
CA ALA A 148 -10.67 -2.27 -3.81
C ALA A 148 -11.23 -2.48 -5.23
N VAL A 149 -11.07 -3.68 -5.82
CA VAL A 149 -11.70 -4.04 -7.11
C VAL A 149 -13.22 -3.92 -7.01
N THR A 150 -13.82 -4.56 -5.99
CA THR A 150 -15.27 -4.48 -5.76
C THR A 150 -15.74 -3.04 -5.52
N ALA A 151 -15.03 -2.27 -4.70
CA ALA A 151 -15.36 -0.87 -4.42
C ALA A 151 -15.30 -0.01 -5.69
N ARG A 152 -14.34 -0.29 -6.58
CA ARG A 152 -14.24 0.38 -7.88
C ARG A 152 -15.43 0.08 -8.77
N GLU A 153 -15.82 -1.20 -8.89
CA GLU A 153 -16.98 -1.65 -9.69
C GLU A 153 -18.30 -1.06 -9.20
N LEU A 154 -18.50 -1.01 -7.87
CA LEU A 154 -19.72 -0.50 -7.25
C LEU A 154 -19.75 1.03 -7.15
N GLY A 155 -18.65 1.72 -7.43
CA GLY A 155 -18.60 3.17 -7.27
C GLY A 155 -18.52 3.63 -5.81
N GLU A 156 -18.01 2.79 -4.89
CA GLU A 156 -18.00 2.99 -3.44
C GLU A 156 -16.60 3.23 -2.88
N THR A 157 -16.54 3.69 -1.62
CA THR A 157 -15.34 3.70 -0.78
C THR A 157 -15.64 2.84 0.44
N VAL A 158 -14.73 1.93 0.81
CA VAL A 158 -14.94 1.01 1.91
C VAL A 158 -13.89 1.19 3.01
N TYR A 159 -14.33 1.02 4.27
CA TYR A 159 -13.46 0.91 5.42
C TYR A 159 -13.25 -0.56 5.76
N LEU A 160 -12.00 -0.93 6.03
CA LEU A 160 -11.60 -2.29 6.37
C LEU A 160 -10.78 -2.32 7.66
N GLU A 161 -10.78 -3.48 8.30
CA GLU A 161 -9.80 -3.84 9.33
C GLU A 161 -9.08 -5.13 8.93
N HIS A 162 -7.74 -5.05 8.77
CA HIS A 162 -6.92 -6.17 8.28
C HIS A 162 -7.39 -6.75 6.93
N GLY A 163 -7.89 -5.89 6.05
CA GLY A 163 -8.43 -6.25 4.75
C GLY A 163 -9.82 -6.90 4.79
N ARG A 164 -10.55 -6.79 5.91
CA ARG A 164 -11.91 -7.34 6.08
C ARG A 164 -12.90 -6.22 6.36
N ALA A 165 -14.09 -6.33 5.77
CA ALA A 165 -15.17 -5.40 6.09
C ALA A 165 -15.57 -5.55 7.56
N VAL A 166 -15.82 -4.41 8.21
CA VAL A 166 -16.38 -4.38 9.56
C VAL A 166 -17.88 -4.63 9.45
N VAL A 167 -18.35 -5.71 10.05
CA VAL A 167 -19.78 -6.01 10.17
C VAL A 167 -20.25 -5.40 11.49
N PRO A 168 -21.16 -4.42 11.49
CA PRO A 168 -21.77 -3.94 12.75
C PRO A 168 -22.50 -5.09 13.45
N GLU A 169 -22.34 -5.19 14.75
CA GLU A 169 -23.11 -6.10 15.60
C GLU A 169 -24.59 -5.71 15.66
#